data_e9a8f15a4f2be028ddea7a6bd1d38939
#
_entry.id   e9a8f15a4f2be028ddea7a6bd1d38939
#
_cell.length_a   1.000
_cell.length_b   1.000
_cell.length_c   1.000
_cell.angle_alpha   90.00
_cell.angle_beta   90.00
_cell.angle_gamma   90.00
#
_symmetry.space_group_name_H-M   'P 1'
#
loop_
_entity.id
_entity.type
_entity.pdbx_description
1 polymer ?
#
loop_
_entity_poly.entity_id
_entity_poly.type
_entity_poly.pdbx_seq_one_letter_code
_entity_poly.pdbx_strand_id
1 'polypeptide(L)'
;MSDFSVFMAGNAIKNESIKYVASKRFVNNGKPVEWELKAIDSDVDDALRKECTKKIPVTGKRGQYTQEVDTDKYIARVCVTCIVYPNLNDAELQDSYGVKSGEALIRKMLLPGEYTDLKTKIMEINGYDMSMEELVDEAKNS
;
A
#
# COMPACT_ATOMS: atom_id res chain seq x y z
N MET A 1 12.10 -2.22 -38.44
CA MET A 1 11.64 -2.80 -37.19
C MET A 1 10.75 -1.82 -36.47
N SER A 2 9.64 -2.28 -35.98
CA SER A 2 8.74 -1.41 -35.24
C SER A 2 9.28 -1.18 -33.83
N ASP A 3 9.47 0.07 -33.47
CA ASP A 3 9.86 0.42 -32.11
C ASP A 3 8.76 0.08 -31.10
N PHE A 4 7.59 -0.17 -31.58
CA PHE A 4 6.44 -0.59 -30.80
C PHE A 4 6.68 -1.88 -30.01
N SER A 5 7.53 -2.75 -30.53
CA SER A 5 7.82 -4.05 -29.90
C SER A 5 8.40 -3.92 -28.49
N VAL A 6 9.10 -2.82 -28.17
CA VAL A 6 9.67 -2.60 -26.83
C VAL A 6 8.60 -2.45 -25.77
N PHE A 7 7.39 -2.07 -26.15
CA PHE A 7 6.25 -1.90 -25.24
C PHE A 7 5.44 -3.17 -25.00
N MET A 8 5.69 -4.20 -25.80
CA MET A 8 4.96 -5.48 -25.65
C MET A 8 5.24 -6.10 -24.29
N ALA A 9 4.22 -6.70 -23.72
CA ALA A 9 4.29 -7.25 -22.36
C ALA A 9 5.48 -8.20 -22.15
N GLY A 10 5.81 -9.00 -23.17
CA GLY A 10 6.92 -9.95 -23.08
C GLY A 10 8.30 -9.30 -23.18
N ASN A 11 8.37 -8.05 -23.64
CA ASN A 11 9.65 -7.35 -23.87
C ASN A 11 9.91 -6.25 -22.84
N ALA A 12 8.87 -5.76 -22.17
CA ALA A 12 9.03 -4.77 -21.10
C ALA A 12 9.79 -5.39 -19.94
N ILE A 13 10.65 -4.60 -19.31
CA ILE A 13 11.35 -5.03 -18.10
C ILE A 13 10.32 -5.20 -16.99
N LYS A 14 10.28 -6.39 -16.38
CA LYS A 14 9.31 -6.70 -15.33
C LYS A 14 9.71 -6.07 -14.00
N ASN A 15 8.73 -5.56 -13.28
CA ASN A 15 8.93 -5.13 -11.91
C ASN A 15 9.05 -6.38 -11.02
N GLU A 16 10.20 -6.54 -10.38
CA GLU A 16 10.43 -7.65 -9.47
C GLU A 16 10.18 -7.21 -8.03
N SER A 17 9.93 -8.18 -7.14
CA SER A 17 9.83 -7.88 -5.73
C SER A 17 11.19 -7.42 -5.19
N ILE A 18 11.14 -6.54 -4.20
CA ILE A 18 12.34 -6.08 -3.50
C ILE A 18 12.32 -6.56 -2.07
N LYS A 19 13.50 -6.70 -1.49
CA LYS A 19 13.66 -7.06 -0.08
C LYS A 19 13.72 -5.79 0.76
N TYR A 20 13.04 -5.83 1.92
CA TYR A 20 12.96 -4.67 2.80
C TYR A 20 12.79 -5.11 4.24
N VAL A 21 13.61 -4.60 5.15
CA VAL A 21 13.47 -4.87 6.57
C VAL A 21 12.50 -3.83 7.16
N ALA A 22 11.24 -4.23 7.34
CA ALA A 22 10.21 -3.34 7.88
C ALA A 22 10.36 -3.12 9.38
N SER A 23 10.90 -4.12 10.10
CA SER A 23 11.14 -4.03 11.54
C SER A 23 12.27 -4.96 11.93
N LYS A 24 13.14 -4.48 12.82
CA LYS A 24 14.24 -5.29 13.35
C LYS A 24 13.78 -6.25 14.45
N ARG A 25 12.50 -6.19 14.84
CA ARG A 25 11.96 -7.05 15.90
C ARG A 25 11.65 -8.46 15.44
N PHE A 26 11.54 -8.69 14.13
CA PHE A 26 11.29 -10.01 13.55
C PHE A 26 12.61 -10.59 13.08
N VAL A 27 13.13 -11.54 13.83
CA VAL A 27 14.46 -12.10 13.57
C VAL A 27 14.39 -13.60 13.35
N ASN A 28 15.27 -14.09 12.49
CA ASN A 28 15.48 -15.49 12.24
C ASN A 28 16.97 -15.73 12.17
N ASN A 29 17.45 -16.71 12.96
CA ASN A 29 18.88 -17.00 13.05
C ASN A 29 19.71 -15.76 13.41
N GLY A 30 19.16 -14.90 14.28
CA GLY A 30 19.83 -13.69 14.76
C GLY A 30 19.86 -12.53 13.79
N LYS A 31 19.20 -12.65 12.64
CA LYS A 31 19.15 -11.58 11.64
C LYS A 31 17.71 -11.11 11.43
N PRO A 32 17.51 -9.79 11.23
CA PRO A 32 16.19 -9.28 10.87
C PRO A 32 15.67 -9.93 9.59
N VAL A 33 14.40 -10.32 9.61
CA VAL A 33 13.76 -10.96 8.45
C VAL A 33 13.42 -9.88 7.42
N GLU A 34 13.80 -10.13 6.18
CA GLU A 34 13.44 -9.24 5.08
C GLU A 34 12.03 -9.53 4.61
N TRP A 35 11.25 -8.46 4.46
CA TRP A 35 9.94 -8.55 3.83
C TRP A 35 10.13 -8.44 2.32
N GLU A 36 9.13 -8.86 1.56
CA GLU A 36 9.13 -8.69 0.11
C GLU A 36 8.02 -7.75 -0.29
N LEU A 37 8.39 -6.72 -1.06
CA LEU A 37 7.48 -5.70 -1.54
C LEU A 37 7.46 -5.73 -3.06
N LYS A 38 6.30 -5.53 -3.65
CA LYS A 38 6.16 -5.50 -5.11
C LYS A 38 5.17 -4.41 -5.51
N ALA A 39 5.51 -3.66 -6.56
CA ALA A 39 4.63 -2.64 -7.11
C ALA A 39 3.38 -3.28 -7.72
N ILE A 40 2.30 -2.51 -7.76
CA ILE A 40 1.02 -2.91 -8.38
C ILE A 40 0.82 -2.12 -9.68
N ASP A 41 -0.07 -2.63 -10.52
CA ASP A 41 -0.46 -1.93 -11.75
C ASP A 41 -1.50 -0.86 -11.44
N SER A 42 -1.63 0.10 -12.33
CA SER A 42 -2.58 1.21 -12.15
C SER A 42 -4.03 0.75 -12.05
N ASP A 43 -4.40 -0.33 -12.73
CA ASP A 43 -5.76 -0.88 -12.63
C ASP A 43 -6.04 -1.47 -11.26
N VAL A 44 -5.05 -2.09 -10.63
CA VAL A 44 -5.17 -2.58 -9.24
C VAL A 44 -5.33 -1.39 -8.30
N ASP A 45 -4.51 -0.35 -8.48
CA ASP A 45 -4.62 0.88 -7.68
C ASP A 45 -6.01 1.50 -7.80
N ASP A 46 -6.54 1.61 -9.03
CA ASP A 46 -7.88 2.16 -9.25
C ASP A 46 -8.96 1.35 -8.53
N ALA A 47 -8.86 0.02 -8.55
CA ALA A 47 -9.80 -0.84 -7.84
C ALA A 47 -9.76 -0.62 -6.33
N LEU A 48 -8.56 -0.50 -5.76
CA LEU A 48 -8.39 -0.21 -4.33
C LEU A 48 -8.96 1.15 -3.96
N ARG A 49 -8.74 2.14 -4.80
CA ARG A 49 -9.28 3.49 -4.58
C ARG A 49 -10.80 3.49 -4.56
N LYS A 50 -11.42 2.76 -5.48
CA LYS A 50 -12.89 2.62 -5.53
C LYS A 50 -13.43 1.94 -4.28
N GLU A 51 -12.78 0.90 -3.80
CA GLU A 51 -13.16 0.22 -2.55
C GLU A 51 -13.15 1.15 -1.36
N CYS A 52 -12.29 2.15 -1.38
CA CYS A 52 -12.11 3.08 -0.26
C CYS A 52 -12.86 4.39 -0.45
N THR A 53 -13.64 4.51 -1.51
CA THR A 53 -14.47 5.70 -1.78
C THR A 53 -15.81 5.55 -1.08
N LYS A 54 -16.21 6.57 -0.36
CA LYS A 54 -17.48 6.59 0.36
C LYS A 54 -18.31 7.80 -0.07
N LYS A 55 -19.63 7.65 0.05
CA LYS A 55 -20.58 8.73 -0.22
C LYS A 55 -20.78 9.54 1.05
N ILE A 56 -20.69 10.87 0.91
CA ILE A 56 -20.89 11.80 2.02
C ILE A 56 -22.10 12.67 1.69
N PRO A 57 -23.10 12.77 2.60
CA PRO A 57 -24.25 13.66 2.36
C PRO A 57 -23.79 15.10 2.22
N VAL A 58 -24.39 15.80 1.24
CA VAL A 58 -24.14 17.24 1.07
C VAL A 58 -25.01 17.99 2.06
N THR A 59 -24.38 18.84 2.88
CA THR A 59 -25.08 19.65 3.88
C THR A 59 -26.12 20.57 3.23
N GLY A 60 -27.36 20.49 3.73
CA GLY A 60 -28.45 21.33 3.24
C GLY A 60 -29.10 20.88 1.94
N LYS A 61 -28.63 19.75 1.36
CA LYS A 61 -29.22 19.23 0.12
C LYS A 61 -29.66 17.78 0.31
N ARG A 62 -30.93 17.60 0.52
CA ARG A 62 -31.54 16.30 0.77
C ARG A 62 -31.39 15.40 -0.45
N GLY A 63 -30.91 14.18 -0.23
CA GLY A 63 -30.77 13.18 -1.29
C GLY A 63 -29.56 13.37 -2.19
N GLN A 64 -28.71 14.38 -1.91
CA GLN A 64 -27.48 14.59 -2.66
C GLN A 64 -26.27 14.14 -1.88
N TYR A 65 -25.30 13.53 -2.59
CA TYR A 65 -24.08 12.97 -2.00
C TYR A 65 -22.88 13.36 -2.85
N THR A 66 -21.74 13.55 -2.18
CA THR A 66 -20.44 13.62 -2.85
C THR A 66 -19.67 12.35 -2.55
N GLN A 67 -18.64 12.09 -3.33
CA GLN A 67 -17.76 10.95 -3.11
C GLN A 67 -16.44 11.45 -2.53
N GLU A 68 -15.92 10.71 -1.55
CA GLU A 68 -14.66 11.03 -0.92
C GLU A 68 -13.87 9.75 -0.67
N VAL A 69 -12.58 9.77 -0.98
CA VAL A 69 -11.68 8.64 -0.72
C VAL A 69 -11.27 8.68 0.75
N ASP A 70 -11.45 7.55 1.44
CA ASP A 70 -10.87 7.36 2.77
C ASP A 70 -9.37 7.10 2.59
N THR A 71 -8.58 8.16 2.69
CA THR A 71 -7.15 8.13 2.36
C THR A 71 -6.37 7.15 3.22
N ASP A 72 -6.64 7.12 4.53
CA ASP A 72 -5.93 6.23 5.44
C ASP A 72 -6.22 4.76 5.11
N LYS A 73 -7.47 4.44 4.85
CA LYS A 73 -7.87 3.10 4.44
C LYS A 73 -7.25 2.71 3.11
N TYR A 74 -7.27 3.63 2.14
CA TYR A 74 -6.69 3.41 0.82
C TYR A 74 -5.19 3.11 0.93
N ILE A 75 -4.44 3.92 1.65
CA ILE A 75 -3.00 3.73 1.83
C ILE A 75 -2.71 2.38 2.51
N ALA A 76 -3.48 2.03 3.54
CA ALA A 76 -3.32 0.74 4.21
C ALA A 76 -3.59 -0.43 3.26
N ARG A 77 -4.62 -0.32 2.42
CA ARG A 77 -4.93 -1.34 1.42
C ARG A 77 -3.83 -1.48 0.38
N VAL A 78 -3.27 -0.37 -0.10
CA VAL A 78 -2.14 -0.39 -1.02
C VAL A 78 -0.94 -1.09 -0.38
N CYS A 79 -0.62 -0.76 0.87
CA CYS A 79 0.49 -1.38 1.59
C CYS A 79 0.30 -2.89 1.70
N VAL A 80 -0.87 -3.35 2.14
CA VAL A 80 -1.15 -4.79 2.28
C VAL A 80 -1.04 -5.49 0.92
N THR A 81 -1.53 -4.86 -0.14
CA THR A 81 -1.49 -5.45 -1.48
C THR A 81 -0.07 -5.55 -2.02
N CYS A 82 0.79 -4.57 -1.70
CA CYS A 82 2.18 -4.56 -2.15
C CYS A 82 3.10 -5.45 -1.33
N ILE A 83 2.69 -5.90 -0.14
CA ILE A 83 3.50 -6.78 0.69
C ILE A 83 3.26 -8.23 0.27
N VAL A 84 4.26 -8.81 -0.39
CA VAL A 84 4.20 -10.19 -0.86
C VAL A 84 4.53 -11.15 0.29
N TYR A 85 5.48 -10.78 1.13
CA TYR A 85 5.90 -11.57 2.29
C TYR A 85 6.22 -10.63 3.45
N PRO A 86 5.74 -10.90 4.67
CA PRO A 86 4.89 -12.04 5.05
C PRO A 86 3.48 -11.90 4.47
N ASN A 87 2.75 -13.01 4.41
CA ASN A 87 1.36 -13.00 3.96
C ASN A 87 0.45 -12.41 5.05
N LEU A 88 0.08 -11.15 4.89
CA LEU A 88 -0.73 -10.44 5.88
C LEU A 88 -2.20 -10.90 5.90
N ASN A 89 -2.59 -11.72 4.93
CA ASN A 89 -3.93 -12.30 4.88
C ASN A 89 -3.99 -13.70 5.54
N ASP A 90 -2.88 -14.16 6.08
CA ASP A 90 -2.82 -15.45 6.77
C ASP A 90 -3.60 -15.40 8.08
N ALA A 91 -4.57 -16.31 8.23
CA ALA A 91 -5.47 -16.33 9.38
C ALA A 91 -4.72 -16.60 10.69
N GLU A 92 -3.76 -17.51 10.67
CA GLU A 92 -2.99 -17.86 11.87
C GLU A 92 -2.16 -16.66 12.34
N LEU A 93 -1.53 -15.96 11.41
CA LEU A 93 -0.76 -14.76 11.74
C LEU A 93 -1.67 -13.68 12.31
N GLN A 94 -2.81 -13.43 11.68
CA GLN A 94 -3.80 -12.47 12.17
C GLN A 94 -4.30 -12.82 13.58
N ASP A 95 -4.62 -14.10 13.81
CA ASP A 95 -5.11 -14.57 15.09
C ASP A 95 -4.06 -14.37 16.19
N SER A 96 -2.78 -14.54 15.87
CA SER A 96 -1.70 -14.37 16.85
C SER A 96 -1.62 -12.93 17.39
N TYR A 97 -2.11 -11.95 16.63
CA TYR A 97 -2.18 -10.54 17.04
C TYR A 97 -3.60 -10.11 17.43
N GLY A 98 -4.57 -11.02 17.38
CA GLY A 98 -5.95 -10.71 17.74
C GLY A 98 -6.66 -9.77 16.77
N VAL A 99 -6.30 -9.81 15.49
CA VAL A 99 -6.88 -8.96 14.45
C VAL A 99 -7.51 -9.81 13.35
N LYS A 100 -8.32 -9.19 12.50
CA LYS A 100 -9.09 -9.89 11.45
C LYS A 100 -8.87 -9.34 10.04
N SER A 101 -7.87 -8.50 9.85
CA SER A 101 -7.56 -7.96 8.52
C SER A 101 -6.08 -7.70 8.39
N GLY A 102 -5.59 -7.67 7.14
CA GLY A 102 -4.20 -7.32 6.87
C GLY A 102 -3.87 -5.89 7.28
N GLU A 103 -4.82 -4.97 7.11
CA GLU A 103 -4.64 -3.57 7.51
C GLU A 103 -4.49 -3.42 9.03
N ALA A 104 -5.30 -4.14 9.80
CA ALA A 104 -5.18 -4.15 11.25
C ALA A 104 -3.88 -4.84 11.68
N LEU A 105 -3.49 -5.90 10.99
CA LEU A 105 -2.28 -6.65 11.28
C LEU A 105 -1.03 -5.79 11.14
N ILE A 106 -0.91 -5.06 10.05
CA ILE A 106 0.27 -4.24 9.80
C ILE A 106 0.46 -3.18 10.90
N ARG A 107 -0.64 -2.61 11.38
CA ARG A 107 -0.61 -1.64 12.47
C ARG A 107 -0.21 -2.24 13.81
N LYS A 108 -0.46 -3.53 14.01
CA LYS A 108 -0.04 -4.24 15.23
C LYS A 108 1.41 -4.69 15.15
N MET A 109 1.88 -5.07 13.98
CA MET A 109 3.22 -5.59 13.81
C MET A 109 4.30 -4.50 13.86
N LEU A 110 3.97 -3.29 13.38
CA LEU A 110 4.95 -2.23 13.20
C LEU A 110 4.78 -1.09 14.20
N LEU A 111 5.89 -0.52 14.63
CA LEU A 111 5.89 0.76 15.34
C LEU A 111 5.45 1.88 14.39
N PRO A 112 4.92 3.00 14.91
CA PRO A 112 4.47 4.10 14.04
C PRO A 112 5.52 4.58 13.05
N GLY A 113 6.77 4.74 13.49
CA GLY A 113 7.85 5.16 12.59
C GLY A 113 8.19 4.11 11.54
N GLU A 114 8.12 2.84 11.91
CA GLU A 114 8.35 1.74 10.97
C GLU A 114 7.25 1.70 9.91
N TYR A 115 6.01 1.92 10.30
CA TYR A 115 4.89 1.96 9.38
C TYR A 115 4.99 3.17 8.44
N THR A 116 5.38 4.33 8.97
CA THR A 116 5.59 5.51 8.14
C THR A 116 6.67 5.28 7.09
N ASP A 117 7.79 4.68 7.49
CA ASP A 117 8.89 4.37 6.56
C ASP A 117 8.44 3.35 5.51
N LEU A 118 7.66 2.36 5.90
CA LEU A 118 7.13 1.36 4.97
C LEU A 118 6.19 2.00 3.94
N LYS A 119 5.30 2.89 4.38
CA LYS A 119 4.41 3.62 3.47
C LYS A 119 5.22 4.41 2.43
N THR A 120 6.25 5.09 2.88
CA THR A 120 7.15 5.83 1.99
C THR A 120 7.82 4.91 0.97
N LYS A 121 8.34 3.78 1.44
CA LYS A 121 8.99 2.80 0.55
C LYS A 121 8.02 2.23 -0.48
N ILE A 122 6.82 1.92 -0.07
CA ILE A 122 5.79 1.39 -0.97
C ILE A 122 5.40 2.43 -2.03
N MET A 123 5.28 3.69 -1.66
CA MET A 123 5.04 4.76 -2.63
C MET A 123 6.20 4.87 -3.62
N GLU A 124 7.42 4.81 -3.12
CA GLU A 124 8.63 4.88 -3.96
C GLU A 124 8.67 3.77 -5.00
N ILE A 125 8.43 2.52 -4.61
CA ILE A 125 8.47 1.39 -5.56
C ILE A 125 7.34 1.44 -6.58
N ASN A 126 6.25 2.16 -6.27
CA ASN A 126 5.14 2.37 -7.19
C ASN A 126 5.34 3.58 -8.11
N GLY A 127 6.52 4.17 -8.09
CA GLY A 127 6.90 5.21 -9.04
C GLY A 127 6.69 6.64 -8.56
N TYR A 128 6.34 6.85 -7.30
CA TYR A 128 6.23 8.19 -6.75
C TYR A 128 7.59 8.68 -6.28
N ASP A 129 7.98 9.85 -6.69
CA ASP A 129 9.26 10.47 -6.30
C ASP A 129 9.18 11.25 -5.00
N MET A 130 7.97 11.42 -4.48
CA MET A 130 7.69 12.25 -3.30
C MET A 130 7.51 11.39 -2.06
N SER A 131 7.96 11.90 -0.91
CA SER A 131 7.68 11.27 0.37
C SER A 131 6.17 11.36 0.69
N MET A 132 5.71 10.53 1.64
CA MET A 132 4.32 10.61 2.10
C MET A 132 3.97 11.99 2.65
N GLU A 133 4.91 12.62 3.35
CA GLU A 133 4.71 13.96 3.90
C GLU A 133 4.50 14.98 2.79
N GLU A 134 5.32 14.94 1.74
CA GLU A 134 5.18 15.84 0.59
C GLU A 134 3.85 15.61 -0.13
N LEU A 135 3.42 14.35 -0.28
CA LEU A 135 2.14 14.04 -0.89
C LEU A 135 0.96 14.59 -0.11
N VAL A 136 1.03 14.51 1.23
CA VAL A 136 -0.01 15.05 2.11
C VAL A 136 -0.06 16.56 1.98
N ASP A 137 1.09 17.24 1.99
CA ASP A 137 1.15 18.70 1.85
C ASP A 137 0.63 19.15 0.51
N GLU A 138 0.98 18.47 -0.57
CA GLU A 138 0.45 18.76 -1.91
C GLU A 138 -1.07 18.62 -1.95
N ALA A 139 -1.61 17.57 -1.34
CA ALA A 139 -3.05 17.35 -1.30
C ALA A 139 -3.78 18.45 -0.54
N LYS A 140 -3.17 19.01 0.51
CA LYS A 140 -3.75 20.13 1.28
C LYS A 140 -3.73 21.44 0.53
N ASN A 141 -2.78 21.61 -0.37
CA ASN A 141 -2.57 22.88 -1.08
C ASN A 141 -3.23 22.94 -2.46
N SER A 142 -3.78 21.83 -2.93
CA SER A 142 -4.40 21.74 -4.25
C SER A 142 -5.89 22.07 -4.24
#